data_c857199ac995e6097bc6703fd890b361
#
_entry.id   c857199ac995e6097bc6703fd890b361
#
_cell.length_a   1.000
_cell.length_b   1.000
_cell.length_c   1.000
_cell.angle_alpha   90.00
_cell.angle_beta   90.00
_cell.angle_gamma   90.00
#
_symmetry.space_group_name_H-M   'P 1'
#
loop_
_entity.id
_entity.type
_entity.pdbx_description
1 polymer ?
#
loop_
_entity_poly.entity_id
_entity_poly.type
_entity_poly.pdbx_seq_one_letter_code
_entity_poly.pdbx_strand_id
1 'polypeptide(L)'
;MAAAFIFPGQGSQIVGMGKALAEAFPSARAVFDEVDAALGERLTAIIWDGPAETLQLTENAQPALMAVSLATLRVLETEAGFSVGRDAKFVAGHSLGEYSALAAARSLSVADSARLLRTRGLAMQKAVPVGAGAMAALLGLDYETAMAVANEAAQGQVCQAANDNGGGQVVVSGDKAAVDRALEIAKAKGAKRAMLLPVSAPFHCKLMQPAADAMAKALAGVTIKPPAVPLVSNVLASALTDPDEIRRRLIEQVTGTVRWRESVIYMASHGVNRFFEVGAGKVLSGLVKRIADGAVGISVSGPNDIGPAKEALAAAGSA
;
A
#
# COMPACT_ATOMS: atom_id res chain seq x y z
N MET A 1 11.07 -17.07 -15.60
CA MET A 1 10.32 -16.93 -14.32
C MET A 1 9.64 -15.56 -14.31
N ALA A 2 8.42 -15.44 -13.77
CA ALA A 2 7.69 -14.17 -13.80
C ALA A 2 7.91 -13.36 -12.51
N ALA A 3 8.00 -12.04 -12.66
CA ALA A 3 8.12 -11.11 -11.55
C ALA A 3 6.84 -10.29 -11.35
N ALA A 4 6.56 -9.86 -10.12
CA ALA A 4 5.60 -8.82 -9.80
C ALA A 4 6.28 -7.68 -9.07
N PHE A 5 5.83 -6.46 -9.33
CA PHE A 5 6.27 -5.28 -8.61
C PHE A 5 5.19 -4.88 -7.62
N ILE A 6 5.58 -4.82 -6.36
CA ILE A 6 4.69 -4.54 -5.23
C ILE A 6 5.12 -3.27 -4.52
N PHE A 7 4.13 -2.47 -4.09
CA PHE A 7 4.35 -1.14 -3.54
C PHE A 7 3.84 -1.04 -2.11
N PRO A 8 4.68 -0.54 -1.18
CA PRO A 8 4.35 -0.51 0.24
C PRO A 8 3.17 0.40 0.56
N GLY A 9 2.49 0.07 1.65
CA GLY A 9 1.47 0.88 2.30
C GLY A 9 1.99 1.68 3.48
N GLN A 10 1.07 2.32 4.20
CA GLN A 10 1.36 3.09 5.41
C GLN A 10 1.96 2.20 6.51
N GLY A 11 2.90 2.77 7.30
CA GLY A 11 3.68 2.06 8.32
C GLY A 11 5.14 1.84 7.92
N SER A 12 5.50 2.08 6.66
CA SER A 12 6.88 2.00 6.16
C SER A 12 7.60 3.36 6.13
N GLN A 13 6.88 4.46 6.40
CA GLN A 13 7.44 5.81 6.35
C GLN A 13 8.41 6.07 7.50
N ILE A 14 9.55 6.64 7.17
CA ILE A 14 10.56 7.15 8.11
C ILE A 14 11.14 8.45 7.58
N VAL A 15 11.49 9.37 8.48
CA VAL A 15 12.19 10.61 8.11
C VAL A 15 13.52 10.25 7.44
N GLY A 16 13.83 10.91 6.33
CA GLY A 16 15.02 10.65 5.52
C GLY A 16 14.81 9.64 4.39
N MET A 17 13.65 8.97 4.31
CA MET A 17 13.41 7.99 3.24
C MET A 17 13.54 8.64 1.86
N GLY A 18 14.21 7.95 0.93
CA GLY A 18 14.42 8.39 -0.45
C GLY A 18 15.43 9.54 -0.62
N LYS A 19 15.94 10.19 0.46
CA LYS A 19 16.91 11.29 0.38
C LYS A 19 18.18 10.87 -0.34
N ALA A 20 18.78 9.75 0.09
CA ALA A 20 19.99 9.20 -0.54
C ALA A 20 19.79 8.83 -2.03
N LEU A 21 18.58 8.37 -2.41
CA LEU A 21 18.26 8.15 -3.82
C LEU A 21 18.22 9.45 -4.61
N ALA A 22 17.58 10.50 -4.06
CA ALA A 22 17.50 11.81 -4.72
C ALA A 22 18.87 12.52 -4.82
N GLU A 23 19.77 12.27 -3.87
CA GLU A 23 21.15 12.79 -3.90
C GLU A 23 22.04 12.05 -4.91
N ALA A 24 21.85 10.72 -5.04
CA ALA A 24 22.64 9.88 -5.92
C ALA A 24 22.17 9.90 -7.38
N PHE A 25 20.87 10.08 -7.62
CA PHE A 25 20.28 9.90 -8.97
C PHE A 25 19.37 11.09 -9.35
N PRO A 26 19.73 11.85 -10.41
CA PRO A 26 18.88 12.93 -10.91
C PRO A 26 17.46 12.46 -11.30
N SER A 27 17.33 11.22 -11.77
CA SER A 27 16.05 10.61 -12.14
C SER A 27 15.12 10.43 -10.95
N ALA A 28 15.66 10.09 -9.76
CA ALA A 28 14.90 10.04 -8.52
C ALA A 28 14.51 11.45 -8.05
N ARG A 29 15.45 12.40 -8.09
CA ARG A 29 15.21 13.79 -7.71
C ARG A 29 14.05 14.40 -8.49
N ALA A 30 14.03 14.18 -9.81
CA ALA A 30 12.97 14.69 -10.67
C ALA A 30 11.56 14.21 -10.25
N VAL A 31 11.42 12.99 -9.72
CA VAL A 31 10.13 12.49 -9.22
C VAL A 31 9.69 13.26 -7.97
N PHE A 32 10.59 13.53 -7.04
CA PHE A 32 10.29 14.33 -5.84
C PHE A 32 9.92 15.77 -6.19
N ASP A 33 10.65 16.39 -7.14
CA ASP A 33 10.36 17.74 -7.60
C ASP A 33 8.98 17.81 -8.32
N GLU A 34 8.61 16.78 -9.10
CA GLU A 34 7.27 16.67 -9.72
C GLU A 34 6.17 16.55 -8.67
N VAL A 35 6.39 15.77 -7.59
CA VAL A 35 5.41 15.62 -6.50
C VAL A 35 5.24 16.94 -5.75
N ASP A 36 6.32 17.62 -5.38
CA ASP A 36 6.26 18.94 -4.71
C ASP A 36 5.50 19.95 -5.59
N ALA A 37 5.82 20.02 -6.88
CA ALA A 37 5.14 20.89 -7.84
C ALA A 37 3.65 20.55 -7.99
N ALA A 38 3.29 19.25 -8.04
CA ALA A 38 1.92 18.79 -8.16
C ALA A 38 1.06 19.14 -6.95
N LEU A 39 1.65 19.15 -5.77
CA LEU A 39 0.99 19.48 -4.50
C LEU A 39 1.01 20.99 -4.19
N GLY A 40 1.87 21.76 -4.86
CA GLY A 40 2.09 23.18 -4.57
C GLY A 40 2.72 23.44 -3.20
N GLU A 41 3.43 22.44 -2.66
CA GLU A 41 4.09 22.49 -1.35
C GLU A 41 5.35 21.62 -1.34
N ARG A 42 6.24 21.86 -0.37
CA ARG A 42 7.48 21.11 -0.20
C ARG A 42 7.26 19.88 0.68
N LEU A 43 6.56 18.85 0.14
CA LEU A 43 6.41 17.57 0.84
C LEU A 43 7.78 16.91 1.11
N THR A 44 8.76 17.14 0.23
CA THR A 44 10.14 16.68 0.41
C THR A 44 10.77 17.16 1.71
N ALA A 45 10.48 18.37 2.18
CA ALA A 45 10.98 18.86 3.47
C ALA A 45 10.47 18.01 4.64
N ILE A 46 9.18 17.63 4.60
CA ILE A 46 8.59 16.73 5.62
C ILE A 46 9.19 15.33 5.52
N ILE A 47 9.37 14.81 4.30
CA ILE A 47 9.95 13.47 4.08
C ILE A 47 11.38 13.38 4.61
N TRP A 48 12.21 14.39 4.32
CA TRP A 48 13.66 14.30 4.56
C TRP A 48 14.10 14.86 5.90
N ASP A 49 13.42 15.90 6.39
CA ASP A 49 13.85 16.65 7.56
C ASP A 49 12.83 16.56 8.71
N GLY A 50 11.63 16.03 8.44
CA GLY A 50 10.59 15.80 9.45
C GLY A 50 9.77 17.05 9.80
N PRO A 51 9.19 17.11 11.00
CA PRO A 51 9.28 16.14 12.09
C PRO A 51 8.50 14.83 11.81
N ALA A 52 8.85 13.76 12.51
CA ALA A 52 8.29 12.42 12.29
C ALA A 52 6.77 12.40 12.50
N GLU A 53 6.25 13.13 13.47
CA GLU A 53 4.81 13.22 13.76
C GLU A 53 4.04 13.80 12.57
N THR A 54 4.61 14.79 11.89
CA THR A 54 4.02 15.40 10.69
C THR A 54 4.03 14.41 9.52
N LEU A 55 5.11 13.65 9.34
CA LEU A 55 5.20 12.62 8.31
C LEU A 55 4.23 11.46 8.55
N GLN A 56 3.92 11.14 9.82
CA GLN A 56 3.00 10.07 10.19
C GLN A 56 1.53 10.40 9.91
N LEU A 57 1.16 11.68 9.80
CA LEU A 57 -0.18 12.05 9.39
C LEU A 57 -0.48 11.44 8.02
N THR A 58 -1.64 10.77 7.91
CA THR A 58 -1.95 9.99 6.69
C THR A 58 -2.00 10.85 5.43
N GLU A 59 -2.35 12.13 5.54
CA GLU A 59 -2.32 13.12 4.46
C GLU A 59 -0.93 13.38 3.89
N ASN A 60 0.13 13.22 4.71
CA ASN A 60 1.53 13.34 4.31
C ASN A 60 2.12 11.97 3.95
N ALA A 61 1.87 10.95 4.77
CA ALA A 61 2.44 9.62 4.61
C ALA A 61 2.08 9.00 3.25
N GLN A 62 0.82 9.17 2.79
CA GLN A 62 0.38 8.55 1.55
C GLN A 62 1.12 9.08 0.31
N PRO A 63 1.13 10.38 -0.01
CA PRO A 63 1.89 10.89 -1.15
C PRO A 63 3.40 10.74 -0.96
N ALA A 64 3.92 10.76 0.28
CA ALA A 64 5.34 10.58 0.56
C ALA A 64 5.83 9.16 0.20
N LEU A 65 5.10 8.13 0.61
CA LEU A 65 5.42 6.73 0.28
C LEU A 65 5.32 6.47 -1.22
N MET A 66 4.33 7.04 -1.90
CA MET A 66 4.21 6.97 -3.35
C MET A 66 5.40 7.65 -4.04
N ALA A 67 5.82 8.83 -3.59
CA ALA A 67 6.96 9.55 -4.15
C ALA A 67 8.25 8.71 -4.05
N VAL A 68 8.53 8.11 -2.87
CA VAL A 68 9.70 7.23 -2.69
C VAL A 68 9.61 5.99 -3.58
N SER A 69 8.43 5.38 -3.68
CA SER A 69 8.20 4.20 -4.54
C SER A 69 8.47 4.52 -6.01
N LEU A 70 7.95 5.63 -6.52
CA LEU A 70 8.15 6.00 -7.93
C LEU A 70 9.55 6.53 -8.21
N ALA A 71 10.20 7.21 -7.25
CA ALA A 71 11.60 7.60 -7.35
C ALA A 71 12.51 6.37 -7.45
N THR A 72 12.28 5.36 -6.58
CA THR A 72 13.01 4.08 -6.63
C THR A 72 12.80 3.36 -7.95
N LEU A 73 11.54 3.29 -8.43
CA LEU A 73 11.23 2.70 -9.73
C LEU A 73 11.94 3.42 -10.88
N ARG A 74 11.95 4.76 -10.85
CA ARG A 74 12.61 5.56 -11.89
C ARG A 74 14.10 5.26 -11.96
N VAL A 75 14.77 5.06 -10.82
CA VAL A 75 16.18 4.66 -10.79
C VAL A 75 16.35 3.25 -11.38
N LEU A 76 15.48 2.30 -11.06
CA LEU A 76 15.52 0.97 -11.69
C LEU A 76 15.35 1.05 -13.20
N GLU A 77 14.47 1.93 -13.70
CA GLU A 77 14.29 2.12 -15.15
C GLU A 77 15.54 2.70 -15.80
N THR A 78 16.19 3.71 -15.21
CA THR A 78 17.35 4.40 -15.81
C THR A 78 18.66 3.65 -15.64
N GLU A 79 18.93 3.07 -14.47
CA GLU A 79 20.22 2.45 -14.12
C GLU A 79 20.25 0.94 -14.36
N ALA A 80 19.11 0.26 -14.18
CA ALA A 80 19.02 -1.18 -14.40
C ALA A 80 18.41 -1.57 -15.76
N GLY A 81 17.92 -0.58 -16.55
CA GLY A 81 17.24 -0.82 -17.82
C GLY A 81 15.91 -1.55 -17.66
N PHE A 82 15.30 -1.48 -16.48
CA PHE A 82 14.03 -2.12 -16.17
C PHE A 82 12.87 -1.42 -16.89
N SER A 83 11.82 -2.19 -17.21
CA SER A 83 10.56 -1.65 -17.72
C SER A 83 9.38 -2.46 -17.17
N VAL A 84 8.45 -1.79 -16.49
CA VAL A 84 7.25 -2.44 -15.93
C VAL A 84 6.53 -3.26 -16.99
N GLY A 85 6.30 -2.69 -18.20
CA GLY A 85 5.56 -3.36 -19.28
C GLY A 85 6.24 -4.59 -19.88
N ARG A 86 7.57 -4.72 -19.70
CA ARG A 86 8.34 -5.86 -20.22
C ARG A 86 8.65 -6.90 -19.15
N ASP A 87 9.01 -6.43 -17.95
CA ASP A 87 9.67 -7.25 -16.95
C ASP A 87 8.75 -7.66 -15.80
N ALA A 88 7.56 -7.02 -15.69
CA ALA A 88 6.56 -7.39 -14.71
C ALA A 88 5.39 -8.16 -15.36
N LYS A 89 4.91 -9.18 -14.68
CA LYS A 89 3.65 -9.85 -15.03
C LYS A 89 2.45 -9.12 -14.42
N PHE A 90 2.62 -8.61 -13.21
CA PHE A 90 1.61 -7.85 -12.47
C PHE A 90 2.26 -6.70 -11.70
N VAL A 91 1.43 -5.71 -11.40
CA VAL A 91 1.70 -4.72 -10.35
C VAL A 91 0.64 -4.85 -9.26
N ALA A 92 1.04 -4.64 -8.01
CA ALA A 92 0.12 -4.58 -6.89
C ALA A 92 0.65 -3.60 -5.82
N GLY A 93 -0.21 -3.12 -4.95
CA GLY A 93 0.23 -2.28 -3.85
C GLY A 93 -0.71 -2.40 -2.67
N HIS A 94 -0.19 -2.24 -1.46
CA HIS A 94 -0.99 -2.33 -0.26
C HIS A 94 -1.66 -0.98 0.02
N SER A 95 -2.99 -0.92 0.02
CA SER A 95 -3.77 0.30 0.29
C SER A 95 -3.35 1.47 -0.62
N LEU A 96 -2.72 2.52 -0.10
CA LEU A 96 -2.17 3.62 -0.91
C LEU A 96 -1.21 3.14 -2.01
N GLY A 97 -0.51 2.04 -1.77
CA GLY A 97 0.40 1.42 -2.73
C GLY A 97 -0.28 1.00 -4.04
N GLU A 98 -1.60 0.80 -4.05
CA GLU A 98 -2.36 0.52 -5.28
C GLU A 98 -2.31 1.72 -6.26
N TYR A 99 -2.26 2.96 -5.76
CA TYR A 99 -2.02 4.16 -6.57
C TYR A 99 -0.58 4.21 -7.10
N SER A 100 0.40 3.84 -6.26
CA SER A 100 1.80 3.71 -6.69
C SER A 100 1.95 2.67 -7.81
N ALA A 101 1.26 1.53 -7.69
CA ALA A 101 1.22 0.48 -8.69
C ALA A 101 0.62 0.97 -10.03
N LEU A 102 -0.47 1.73 -9.97
CA LEU A 102 -1.10 2.33 -11.16
C LEU A 102 -0.20 3.36 -11.84
N ALA A 103 0.49 4.20 -11.05
CA ALA A 103 1.46 5.14 -11.61
C ALA A 103 2.68 4.43 -12.22
N ALA A 104 3.17 3.37 -11.59
CA ALA A 104 4.23 2.51 -12.11
C ALA A 104 3.83 1.85 -13.44
N ALA A 105 2.58 1.41 -13.56
CA ALA A 105 2.02 0.83 -14.79
C ALA A 105 1.53 1.89 -15.80
N ARG A 106 1.86 3.17 -15.61
CA ARG A 106 1.50 4.28 -16.50
C ARG A 106 -0.02 4.51 -16.66
N SER A 107 -0.82 3.98 -15.76
CA SER A 107 -2.29 4.15 -15.71
C SER A 107 -2.68 5.52 -15.16
N LEU A 108 -1.93 6.01 -14.18
CA LEU A 108 -2.01 7.37 -13.61
C LEU A 108 -0.69 8.12 -13.83
N SER A 109 -0.75 9.46 -13.89
CA SER A 109 0.47 10.29 -13.81
C SER A 109 0.99 10.36 -12.37
N VAL A 110 2.28 10.68 -12.19
CA VAL A 110 2.86 10.94 -10.86
C VAL A 110 2.12 12.09 -10.18
N ALA A 111 1.89 13.17 -10.91
CA ALA A 111 1.20 14.36 -10.43
C ALA A 111 -0.25 14.08 -9.98
N ASP A 112 -1.03 13.30 -10.77
CA ASP A 112 -2.40 12.93 -10.38
C ASP A 112 -2.40 11.99 -9.19
N SER A 113 -1.49 11.03 -9.13
CA SER A 113 -1.34 10.13 -7.99
C SER A 113 -1.00 10.89 -6.69
N ALA A 114 -0.13 11.90 -6.77
CA ALA A 114 0.20 12.75 -5.63
C ALA A 114 -1.04 13.52 -5.12
N ARG A 115 -1.78 14.17 -6.02
CA ARG A 115 -3.01 14.91 -5.69
C ARG A 115 -4.11 13.99 -5.14
N LEU A 116 -4.31 12.83 -5.75
CA LEU A 116 -5.29 11.83 -5.30
C LEU A 116 -4.94 11.31 -3.90
N LEU A 117 -3.68 10.99 -3.64
CA LEU A 117 -3.24 10.49 -2.32
C LEU A 117 -3.27 11.57 -1.24
N ARG A 118 -2.98 12.84 -1.57
CA ARG A 118 -3.20 13.97 -0.67
C ARG A 118 -4.69 14.09 -0.32
N THR A 119 -5.57 14.08 -1.32
CA THR A 119 -7.03 14.14 -1.12
C THR A 119 -7.52 12.96 -0.30
N ARG A 120 -7.03 11.75 -0.60
CA ARG A 120 -7.36 10.52 0.13
C ARG A 120 -6.95 10.61 1.59
N GLY A 121 -5.72 11.03 1.87
CA GLY A 121 -5.21 11.18 3.22
C GLY A 121 -6.01 12.20 4.04
N LEU A 122 -6.26 13.39 3.48
CA LEU A 122 -7.07 14.43 4.12
C LEU A 122 -8.50 13.96 4.40
N ALA A 123 -9.14 13.32 3.41
CA ALA A 123 -10.50 12.82 3.55
C ALA A 123 -10.62 11.71 4.61
N MET A 124 -9.67 10.77 4.64
CA MET A 124 -9.61 9.71 5.65
C MET A 124 -9.35 10.26 7.05
N GLN A 125 -8.46 11.25 7.19
CA GLN A 125 -8.20 11.90 8.47
C GLN A 125 -9.43 12.63 9.01
N LYS A 126 -10.23 13.20 8.12
CA LYS A 126 -11.45 13.97 8.46
C LYS A 126 -12.68 13.11 8.66
N ALA A 127 -12.70 11.87 8.16
CA ALA A 127 -13.88 11.02 8.13
C ALA A 127 -14.42 10.68 9.53
N VAL A 128 -13.54 10.59 10.53
CA VAL A 128 -13.89 10.26 11.90
C VAL A 128 -13.15 11.20 12.87
N PRO A 129 -13.81 11.71 13.91
CA PRO A 129 -13.13 12.49 14.94
C PRO A 129 -11.97 11.71 15.57
N VAL A 130 -10.88 12.43 15.89
CA VAL A 130 -9.70 11.81 16.50
C VAL A 130 -10.10 11.11 17.80
N GLY A 131 -9.71 9.85 17.96
CA GLY A 131 -10.01 9.02 19.12
C GLY A 131 -11.36 8.31 19.10
N ALA A 132 -12.25 8.60 18.13
CA ALA A 132 -13.52 7.90 17.99
C ALA A 132 -13.39 6.52 17.29
N GLY A 133 -12.39 6.36 16.43
CA GLY A 133 -12.08 5.12 15.78
C GLY A 133 -10.69 4.58 16.14
N ALA A 134 -10.44 3.30 15.86
CA ALA A 134 -9.17 2.63 16.10
C ALA A 134 -8.92 1.50 15.09
N MET A 135 -7.67 1.04 15.05
CA MET A 135 -7.28 -0.21 14.38
C MET A 135 -6.46 -1.07 15.33
N ALA A 136 -6.56 -2.38 15.19
CA ALA A 136 -5.78 -3.32 15.96
C ALA A 136 -5.25 -4.47 15.10
N ALA A 137 -4.00 -4.87 15.35
CA ALA A 137 -3.42 -6.07 14.75
C ALA A 137 -3.72 -7.28 15.64
N LEU A 138 -4.28 -8.33 15.02
CA LEU A 138 -4.52 -9.64 15.62
C LEU A 138 -3.52 -10.61 14.99
N LEU A 139 -2.60 -11.13 15.82
CA LEU A 139 -1.54 -12.02 15.38
C LEU A 139 -1.79 -13.45 15.85
N GLY A 140 -1.63 -14.41 14.95
CA GLY A 140 -1.78 -15.83 15.22
C GLY A 140 -3.20 -16.37 14.98
N LEU A 141 -4.10 -15.56 14.47
CA LEU A 141 -5.44 -15.96 14.03
C LEU A 141 -5.47 -16.03 12.50
N ASP A 142 -6.26 -16.95 11.95
CA ASP A 142 -6.65 -16.90 10.54
C ASP A 142 -7.68 -15.81 10.26
N TYR A 143 -7.94 -15.55 8.99
CA TYR A 143 -8.84 -14.48 8.57
C TYR A 143 -10.28 -14.71 9.02
N GLU A 144 -10.78 -15.94 8.93
CA GLU A 144 -12.14 -16.33 9.30
C GLU A 144 -12.37 -16.13 10.80
N THR A 145 -11.42 -16.55 11.63
CA THR A 145 -11.47 -16.32 13.08
C THR A 145 -11.40 -14.83 13.41
N ALA A 146 -10.54 -14.08 12.74
CA ALA A 146 -10.45 -12.62 12.95
C ALA A 146 -11.74 -11.89 12.53
N MET A 147 -12.39 -12.32 11.43
CA MET A 147 -13.73 -11.84 11.03
C MET A 147 -14.77 -12.14 12.11
N ALA A 148 -14.78 -13.36 12.65
CA ALA A 148 -15.70 -13.73 13.73
C ALA A 148 -15.47 -12.86 14.99
N VAL A 149 -14.20 -12.59 15.34
CA VAL A 149 -13.84 -11.65 16.43
C VAL A 149 -14.43 -10.27 16.15
N ALA A 150 -14.25 -9.72 14.94
CA ALA A 150 -14.74 -8.39 14.60
C ALA A 150 -16.28 -8.32 14.68
N ASN A 151 -16.97 -9.34 14.14
CA ASN A 151 -18.43 -9.41 14.18
C ASN A 151 -18.97 -9.50 15.62
N GLU A 152 -18.36 -10.33 16.48
CA GLU A 152 -18.73 -10.47 17.89
C GLU A 152 -18.47 -9.17 18.67
N ALA A 153 -17.38 -8.47 18.34
CA ALA A 153 -16.99 -7.22 18.98
C ALA A 153 -17.87 -6.03 18.57
N ALA A 154 -18.51 -6.09 17.41
CA ALA A 154 -19.26 -4.96 16.84
C ALA A 154 -20.40 -4.48 17.74
N GLN A 155 -21.28 -5.37 18.21
CA GLN A 155 -22.37 -5.06 19.14
C GLN A 155 -23.16 -3.79 18.77
N GLY A 156 -23.52 -3.66 17.48
CA GLY A 156 -24.22 -2.49 16.94
C GLY A 156 -23.32 -1.33 16.51
N GLN A 157 -22.01 -1.40 16.75
CA GLN A 157 -20.98 -0.47 16.26
C GLN A 157 -20.25 -1.08 15.06
N VAL A 158 -19.33 -0.31 14.46
CA VAL A 158 -18.49 -0.80 13.36
C VAL A 158 -17.25 -1.49 13.96
N CYS A 159 -17.03 -2.75 13.57
CA CYS A 159 -15.76 -3.45 13.70
C CYS A 159 -15.65 -4.43 12.54
N GLN A 160 -14.61 -4.30 11.71
CA GLN A 160 -14.47 -5.06 10.47
C GLN A 160 -13.01 -5.51 10.28
N ALA A 161 -12.80 -6.63 9.60
CA ALA A 161 -11.48 -7.00 9.13
C ALA A 161 -11.06 -6.03 8.02
N ALA A 162 -10.03 -5.24 8.30
CA ALA A 162 -9.53 -4.18 7.42
C ALA A 162 -8.41 -4.65 6.49
N ASN A 163 -7.51 -5.52 7.00
CA ASN A 163 -6.41 -6.07 6.21
C ASN A 163 -6.24 -7.57 6.53
N ASP A 164 -6.21 -8.40 5.48
CA ASP A 164 -5.71 -9.77 5.53
C ASP A 164 -4.27 -9.78 4.99
N ASN A 165 -3.30 -9.66 5.89
CA ASN A 165 -1.88 -9.57 5.53
C ASN A 165 -1.21 -10.95 5.38
N GLY A 166 -1.92 -12.04 5.68
CA GLY A 166 -1.36 -13.38 5.64
C GLY A 166 -0.45 -13.70 6.82
N GLY A 167 0.00 -14.96 6.89
CA GLY A 167 0.89 -15.40 7.96
C GLY A 167 0.29 -15.27 9.37
N GLY A 168 -1.04 -15.32 9.49
CA GLY A 168 -1.75 -15.12 10.75
C GLY A 168 -1.74 -13.66 11.23
N GLN A 169 -1.61 -12.70 10.34
CA GLN A 169 -1.68 -11.28 10.65
C GLN A 169 -2.91 -10.64 9.99
N VAL A 170 -3.93 -10.37 10.79
CA VAL A 170 -5.15 -9.66 10.37
C VAL A 170 -5.27 -8.36 11.16
N VAL A 171 -5.73 -7.30 10.49
CA VAL A 171 -6.01 -6.02 11.12
C VAL A 171 -7.52 -5.82 11.16
N VAL A 172 -8.06 -5.42 12.32
CA VAL A 172 -9.44 -4.99 12.49
C VAL A 172 -9.52 -3.49 12.66
N SER A 173 -10.62 -2.89 12.22
CA SER A 173 -10.83 -1.45 12.19
C SER A 173 -12.28 -1.11 12.47
N GLY A 174 -12.54 -0.02 13.18
CA GLY A 174 -13.89 0.42 13.51
C GLY A 174 -13.97 1.44 14.63
N ASP A 175 -15.11 1.49 15.27
CA ASP A 175 -15.32 2.29 16.49
C ASP A 175 -14.36 1.84 17.59
N LYS A 176 -13.75 2.81 18.29
CA LYS A 176 -12.71 2.50 19.28
C LYS A 176 -13.18 1.48 20.32
N ALA A 177 -14.39 1.64 20.87
CA ALA A 177 -14.91 0.71 21.88
C ALA A 177 -15.12 -0.71 21.32
N ALA A 178 -15.50 -0.84 20.05
CA ALA A 178 -15.63 -2.15 19.40
C ALA A 178 -14.26 -2.78 19.13
N VAL A 179 -13.26 -1.99 18.70
CA VAL A 179 -11.90 -2.48 18.54
C VAL A 179 -11.26 -2.89 19.87
N ASP A 180 -11.52 -2.14 20.95
CA ASP A 180 -11.06 -2.51 22.30
C ASP A 180 -11.66 -3.87 22.74
N ARG A 181 -12.96 -4.11 22.48
CA ARG A 181 -13.58 -5.43 22.73
C ARG A 181 -12.95 -6.53 21.85
N ALA A 182 -12.65 -6.20 20.58
CA ALA A 182 -12.02 -7.16 19.68
C ALA A 182 -10.66 -7.64 20.19
N LEU A 183 -9.88 -6.80 20.87
CA LEU A 183 -8.62 -7.21 21.50
C LEU A 183 -8.82 -8.30 22.55
N GLU A 184 -9.81 -8.15 23.41
CA GLU A 184 -10.09 -9.13 24.49
C GLU A 184 -10.68 -10.43 23.92
N ILE A 185 -11.62 -10.34 22.98
CA ILE A 185 -12.18 -11.51 22.30
C ILE A 185 -11.08 -12.27 21.51
N ALA A 186 -10.20 -11.55 20.83
CA ALA A 186 -9.08 -12.18 20.09
C ALA A 186 -8.14 -12.97 21.02
N LYS A 187 -7.81 -12.42 22.19
CA LYS A 187 -7.03 -13.14 23.20
C LYS A 187 -7.73 -14.43 23.66
N ALA A 188 -9.04 -14.33 23.97
CA ALA A 188 -9.83 -15.49 24.37
C ALA A 188 -9.93 -16.56 23.27
N LYS A 189 -9.87 -16.16 21.99
CA LYS A 189 -9.86 -17.07 20.83
C LYS A 189 -8.44 -17.54 20.44
N GLY A 190 -7.42 -17.26 21.26
CA GLY A 190 -6.08 -17.81 21.07
C GLY A 190 -5.13 -16.95 20.22
N ALA A 191 -5.42 -15.65 20.05
CA ALA A 191 -4.45 -14.76 19.41
C ALA A 191 -3.12 -14.74 20.20
N LYS A 192 -2.01 -14.97 19.51
CA LYS A 192 -0.68 -14.88 20.10
C LYS A 192 -0.36 -13.47 20.61
N ARG A 193 -0.88 -12.46 19.90
CA ARG A 193 -0.78 -11.05 20.26
C ARG A 193 -1.96 -10.29 19.65
N ALA A 194 -2.55 -9.39 20.42
CA ALA A 194 -3.56 -8.44 19.95
C ALA A 194 -3.16 -7.05 20.49
N MET A 195 -3.03 -6.05 19.60
CA MET A 195 -2.51 -4.74 19.98
C MET A 195 -3.09 -3.63 19.10
N LEU A 196 -3.36 -2.48 19.70
CA LEU A 196 -3.72 -1.26 18.98
C LEU A 196 -2.57 -0.84 18.05
N LEU A 197 -2.93 -0.33 16.88
CA LEU A 197 -1.99 0.29 15.95
C LEU A 197 -1.92 1.80 16.20
N PRO A 198 -0.74 2.44 16.08
CA PRO A 198 -0.57 3.88 16.22
C PRO A 198 -1.01 4.59 14.93
N VAL A 199 -2.31 4.56 14.64
CA VAL A 199 -2.89 5.19 13.45
C VAL A 199 -3.86 6.29 13.84
N SER A 200 -4.05 7.27 12.96
CA SER A 200 -4.86 8.47 13.20
C SER A 200 -6.36 8.28 12.89
N ALA A 201 -6.72 7.19 12.18
CA ALA A 201 -8.10 6.94 11.78
C ALA A 201 -8.35 5.43 11.56
N PRO A 202 -9.63 4.97 11.62
CA PRO A 202 -10.01 3.58 11.40
C PRO A 202 -10.15 3.27 9.92
N PHE A 203 -9.02 3.06 9.23
CA PHE A 203 -9.00 2.80 7.78
C PHE A 203 -9.70 1.50 7.40
N HIS A 204 -10.16 1.41 6.14
CA HIS A 204 -10.70 0.19 5.54
C HIS A 204 -11.91 -0.40 6.27
N CYS A 205 -12.81 0.45 6.75
CA CYS A 205 -14.11 0.05 7.33
C CYS A 205 -15.21 1.06 6.94
N LYS A 206 -16.45 0.74 7.27
CA LYS A 206 -17.62 1.59 6.92
C LYS A 206 -17.53 3.03 7.43
N LEU A 207 -16.79 3.29 8.51
CA LEU A 207 -16.58 4.65 9.02
C LEU A 207 -15.84 5.56 8.02
N MET A 208 -15.16 4.98 7.02
CA MET A 208 -14.48 5.71 5.96
C MET A 208 -15.39 6.11 4.78
N GLN A 209 -16.71 5.89 4.86
CA GLN A 209 -17.62 6.24 3.75
C GLN A 209 -17.49 7.71 3.30
N PRO A 210 -17.36 8.73 4.19
CA PRO A 210 -17.14 10.11 3.75
C PRO A 210 -15.87 10.29 2.91
N ALA A 211 -14.82 9.51 3.20
CA ALA A 211 -13.60 9.51 2.40
C ALA A 211 -13.79 8.80 1.05
N ALA A 212 -14.58 7.73 0.99
CA ALA A 212 -14.94 7.08 -0.27
C ALA A 212 -15.71 8.03 -1.19
N ASP A 213 -16.65 8.81 -0.64
CA ASP A 213 -17.44 9.80 -1.40
C ASP A 213 -16.54 10.95 -1.93
N ALA A 214 -15.56 11.38 -1.13
CA ALA A 214 -14.56 12.35 -1.56
C ALA A 214 -13.67 11.79 -2.68
N MET A 215 -13.24 10.53 -2.57
CA MET A 215 -12.43 9.87 -3.60
C MET A 215 -13.22 9.61 -4.88
N ALA A 216 -14.51 9.32 -4.81
CA ALA A 216 -15.37 9.21 -5.99
C ALA A 216 -15.35 10.50 -6.83
N LYS A 217 -15.45 11.66 -6.16
CA LYS A 217 -15.37 12.98 -6.82
C LYS A 217 -13.97 13.25 -7.38
N ALA A 218 -12.92 12.97 -6.61
CA ALA A 218 -11.55 13.21 -7.05
C ALA A 218 -11.17 12.32 -8.25
N LEU A 219 -11.52 11.03 -8.20
CA LEU A 219 -11.25 10.08 -9.27
C LEU A 219 -12.04 10.37 -10.55
N ALA A 220 -13.22 10.99 -10.46
CA ALA A 220 -13.97 11.44 -11.65
C ALA A 220 -13.25 12.54 -12.42
N GLY A 221 -12.40 13.33 -11.76
CA GLY A 221 -11.64 14.43 -12.36
C GLY A 221 -10.30 14.02 -13.00
N VAL A 222 -9.91 12.74 -12.94
CA VAL A 222 -8.62 12.28 -13.49
C VAL A 222 -8.80 11.25 -14.59
N THR A 223 -7.86 11.21 -15.54
CA THR A 223 -7.83 10.19 -16.58
C THR A 223 -7.06 8.97 -16.08
N ILE A 224 -7.75 7.84 -15.98
CA ILE A 224 -7.15 6.53 -15.75
C ILE A 224 -7.00 5.86 -17.12
N LYS A 225 -5.79 5.44 -17.47
CA LYS A 225 -5.49 4.70 -18.70
C LYS A 225 -5.41 3.20 -18.40
N PRO A 226 -5.60 2.33 -19.40
CA PRO A 226 -5.25 0.92 -19.22
C PRO A 226 -3.80 0.78 -18.72
N PRO A 227 -3.56 0.00 -17.66
CA PRO A 227 -2.21 -0.18 -17.14
C PRO A 227 -1.35 -1.01 -18.11
N ALA A 228 -0.04 -0.72 -18.19
CA ALA A 228 0.91 -1.44 -19.04
C ALA A 228 0.99 -2.94 -18.73
N VAL A 229 0.72 -3.31 -17.47
CA VAL A 229 0.54 -4.68 -17.00
C VAL A 229 -0.63 -4.72 -16.02
N PRO A 230 -1.34 -5.85 -15.85
CA PRO A 230 -2.51 -5.90 -14.98
C PRO A 230 -2.20 -5.49 -13.54
N LEU A 231 -3.08 -4.67 -12.96
CA LEU A 231 -3.10 -4.37 -11.53
C LEU A 231 -3.81 -5.51 -10.79
N VAL A 232 -3.24 -6.01 -9.69
CA VAL A 232 -3.97 -6.88 -8.76
C VAL A 232 -4.63 -6.02 -7.69
N SER A 233 -5.97 -5.97 -7.72
CA SER A 233 -6.77 -5.10 -6.85
C SER A 233 -6.84 -5.60 -5.41
N ASN A 234 -6.77 -4.68 -4.46
CA ASN A 234 -6.86 -4.98 -3.02
C ASN A 234 -8.19 -5.62 -2.63
N VAL A 235 -9.31 -5.14 -3.18
CA VAL A 235 -10.65 -5.62 -2.79
C VAL A 235 -11.10 -6.86 -3.55
N LEU A 236 -10.59 -7.09 -4.78
CA LEU A 236 -10.92 -8.28 -5.57
C LEU A 236 -9.91 -9.41 -5.41
N ALA A 237 -8.66 -9.09 -5.05
CA ALA A 237 -7.53 -10.02 -5.06
C ALA A 237 -7.35 -10.73 -6.43
N SER A 238 -7.61 -10.01 -7.52
CA SER A 238 -7.50 -10.48 -8.89
C SER A 238 -7.08 -9.36 -9.83
N ALA A 239 -6.62 -9.73 -11.04
CA ALA A 239 -6.08 -8.79 -12.01
C ALA A 239 -7.16 -7.93 -12.67
N LEU A 240 -6.86 -6.65 -12.85
CA LEU A 240 -7.68 -5.66 -13.55
C LEU A 240 -6.86 -4.94 -14.60
N THR A 241 -7.51 -4.61 -15.74
CA THR A 241 -6.96 -3.78 -16.82
C THR A 241 -7.93 -2.70 -17.30
N ASP A 242 -9.21 -2.82 -17.00
CA ASP A 242 -10.24 -1.87 -17.41
C ASP A 242 -10.21 -0.62 -16.52
N PRO A 243 -10.05 0.60 -17.07
CA PRO A 243 -9.95 1.84 -16.31
C PRO A 243 -11.17 2.17 -15.47
N ASP A 244 -12.38 1.87 -15.96
CA ASP A 244 -13.60 2.17 -15.23
C ASP A 244 -13.81 1.21 -14.07
N GLU A 245 -13.42 -0.07 -14.24
CA GLU A 245 -13.40 -1.02 -13.15
C GLU A 245 -12.33 -0.64 -12.11
N ILE A 246 -11.13 -0.27 -12.53
CA ILE A 246 -10.07 0.23 -11.63
C ILE A 246 -10.61 1.42 -10.81
N ARG A 247 -11.27 2.39 -11.44
CA ARG A 247 -11.87 3.54 -10.75
C ARG A 247 -12.87 3.10 -9.68
N ARG A 248 -13.79 2.20 -10.01
CA ARG A 248 -14.78 1.67 -9.06
C ARG A 248 -14.11 0.99 -7.87
N ARG A 249 -13.08 0.18 -8.13
CA ARG A 249 -12.38 -0.58 -7.06
C ARG A 249 -11.51 0.32 -6.18
N LEU A 250 -10.94 1.39 -6.71
CA LEU A 250 -10.24 2.38 -5.87
C LEU A 250 -11.18 3.11 -4.90
N ILE A 251 -12.43 3.35 -5.30
CA ILE A 251 -13.45 3.93 -4.41
C ILE A 251 -13.85 2.91 -3.34
N GLU A 252 -14.17 1.69 -3.73
CA GLU A 252 -14.53 0.58 -2.83
C GLU A 252 -13.41 0.27 -1.83
N GLN A 253 -12.15 0.37 -2.25
CA GLN A 253 -10.98 0.10 -1.42
C GLN A 253 -10.93 0.98 -0.15
N VAL A 254 -11.50 2.18 -0.17
CA VAL A 254 -11.48 3.11 0.97
C VAL A 254 -12.19 2.53 2.19
N THR A 255 -13.28 1.78 1.96
CA THR A 255 -14.09 1.13 3.01
C THR A 255 -13.92 -0.39 3.02
N GLY A 256 -13.27 -0.97 2.02
CA GLY A 256 -13.12 -2.40 1.82
C GLY A 256 -11.83 -2.97 2.40
N THR A 257 -11.84 -4.28 2.62
CA THR A 257 -10.69 -5.04 3.12
C THR A 257 -9.56 -5.09 2.10
N VAL A 258 -8.33 -4.82 2.54
CA VAL A 258 -7.12 -5.11 1.78
C VAL A 258 -6.84 -6.62 1.86
N ARG A 259 -7.17 -7.35 0.80
CA ARG A 259 -7.02 -8.81 0.68
C ARG A 259 -5.61 -9.16 0.19
N TRP A 260 -4.59 -8.73 0.96
CA TRP A 260 -3.19 -8.84 0.54
C TRP A 260 -2.73 -10.29 0.41
N ARG A 261 -3.08 -11.15 1.36
CA ARG A 261 -2.78 -12.58 1.31
C ARG A 261 -3.30 -13.21 0.01
N GLU A 262 -4.55 -12.98 -0.31
CA GLU A 262 -5.16 -13.54 -1.52
C GLU A 262 -4.55 -12.93 -2.79
N SER A 263 -4.18 -11.64 -2.78
CA SER A 263 -3.50 -10.98 -3.90
C SER A 263 -2.13 -11.61 -4.18
N VAL A 264 -1.34 -11.93 -3.15
CA VAL A 264 -0.06 -12.63 -3.31
C VAL A 264 -0.27 -14.06 -3.81
N ILE A 265 -1.24 -14.80 -3.26
CA ILE A 265 -1.62 -16.16 -3.73
C ILE A 265 -2.04 -16.12 -5.18
N TYR A 266 -2.89 -15.14 -5.57
CA TYR A 266 -3.31 -14.98 -6.97
C TYR A 266 -2.11 -14.81 -7.90
N MET A 267 -1.19 -13.89 -7.59
CA MET A 267 0.00 -13.67 -8.42
C MET A 267 0.89 -14.92 -8.48
N ALA A 268 1.10 -15.60 -7.35
CA ALA A 268 1.90 -16.82 -7.29
C ALA A 268 1.28 -17.96 -8.11
N SER A 269 -0.05 -18.18 -8.02
CA SER A 269 -0.76 -19.20 -8.82
C SER A 269 -0.72 -18.93 -10.32
N HIS A 270 -0.45 -17.66 -10.71
CA HIS A 270 -0.21 -17.25 -12.09
C HIS A 270 1.27 -17.25 -12.49
N GLY A 271 2.14 -17.94 -11.72
CA GLY A 271 3.52 -18.19 -12.06
C GLY A 271 4.51 -17.11 -11.60
N VAL A 272 4.07 -16.14 -10.79
CA VAL A 272 5.00 -15.18 -10.16
C VAL A 272 5.70 -15.86 -8.99
N ASN A 273 7.01 -15.86 -9.02
CA ASN A 273 7.85 -16.36 -7.92
C ASN A 273 8.84 -15.35 -7.37
N ARG A 274 8.91 -14.15 -7.95
CA ARG A 274 9.74 -13.03 -7.50
C ARG A 274 8.88 -11.78 -7.34
N PHE A 275 8.90 -11.22 -6.15
CA PHE A 275 8.14 -10.04 -5.78
C PHE A 275 9.11 -8.92 -5.39
N PHE A 276 9.21 -7.90 -6.22
CA PHE A 276 10.05 -6.73 -5.95
C PHE A 276 9.21 -5.69 -5.20
N GLU A 277 9.52 -5.49 -3.93
CA GLU A 277 8.95 -4.39 -3.13
C GLU A 277 9.74 -3.13 -3.41
N VAL A 278 9.13 -2.18 -4.13
CA VAL A 278 9.76 -0.96 -4.61
C VAL A 278 9.31 0.23 -3.78
N GLY A 279 10.22 0.84 -3.03
CA GLY A 279 9.94 1.95 -2.13
C GLY A 279 10.44 1.73 -0.71
N ALA A 280 9.86 2.48 0.25
CA ALA A 280 10.32 2.46 1.64
C ALA A 280 10.03 1.13 2.35
N GLY A 281 11.03 0.60 3.04
CA GLY A 281 10.89 -0.57 3.93
C GLY A 281 10.99 -1.91 3.23
N LYS A 282 10.54 -2.97 3.94
CA LYS A 282 10.61 -4.38 3.51
C LYS A 282 9.46 -5.22 4.08
N VAL A 283 8.31 -4.57 4.31
CA VAL A 283 7.17 -5.22 4.97
C VAL A 283 6.53 -6.25 4.05
N LEU A 284 6.24 -5.85 2.80
CA LEU A 284 5.55 -6.71 1.85
C LEU A 284 6.42 -7.89 1.40
N SER A 285 7.71 -7.65 1.16
CA SER A 285 8.67 -8.71 0.83
C SER A 285 8.80 -9.75 1.95
N GLY A 286 8.70 -9.29 3.20
CA GLY A 286 8.64 -10.18 4.37
C GLY A 286 7.35 -10.98 4.47
N LEU A 287 6.21 -10.41 4.06
CA LEU A 287 4.91 -11.09 4.03
C LEU A 287 4.85 -12.15 2.92
N VAL A 288 5.37 -11.85 1.73
CA VAL A 288 5.40 -12.78 0.59
C VAL A 288 5.95 -14.14 0.99
N LYS A 289 7.06 -14.18 1.72
CA LYS A 289 7.70 -15.41 2.20
C LYS A 289 6.83 -16.26 3.14
N ARG A 290 5.83 -15.64 3.78
CA ARG A 290 4.90 -16.33 4.70
C ARG A 290 3.60 -16.73 4.03
N ILE A 291 3.33 -16.20 2.82
CA ILE A 291 2.07 -16.39 2.11
C ILE A 291 2.22 -17.42 0.99
N ALA A 292 3.32 -17.36 0.23
CA ALA A 292 3.52 -18.20 -0.94
C ALA A 292 4.84 -18.97 -0.82
N ASP A 293 4.72 -20.30 -0.70
CA ASP A 293 5.88 -21.18 -0.61
C ASP A 293 6.73 -21.10 -1.88
N GLY A 294 8.06 -21.00 -1.68
CA GLY A 294 9.01 -20.87 -2.79
C GLY A 294 9.07 -19.48 -3.45
N ALA A 295 8.20 -18.53 -3.06
CA ALA A 295 8.28 -17.16 -3.54
C ALA A 295 9.38 -16.37 -2.83
N VAL A 296 10.05 -15.51 -3.59
CA VAL A 296 11.12 -14.64 -3.10
C VAL A 296 10.66 -13.18 -3.09
N GLY A 297 10.66 -12.57 -1.90
CA GLY A 297 10.47 -11.13 -1.72
C GLY A 297 11.82 -10.41 -1.74
N ILE A 298 11.94 -9.40 -2.59
CA ILE A 298 13.16 -8.58 -2.79
C ILE A 298 12.76 -7.13 -2.52
N SER A 299 13.36 -6.48 -1.52
CA SER A 299 13.11 -5.06 -1.25
C SER A 299 14.14 -4.19 -1.99
N VAL A 300 13.67 -3.08 -2.55
CA VAL A 300 14.48 -2.07 -3.23
C VAL A 300 14.08 -0.70 -2.67
N SER A 301 14.90 -0.16 -1.79
CA SER A 301 14.56 1.05 -1.01
C SER A 301 15.64 2.14 -1.04
N GLY A 302 16.86 1.81 -1.46
CA GLY A 302 17.99 2.71 -1.46
C GLY A 302 18.98 2.48 -2.59
N PRO A 303 20.00 3.35 -2.74
CA PRO A 303 21.00 3.24 -3.81
C PRO A 303 21.72 1.89 -3.85
N ASN A 304 22.01 1.32 -2.70
CA ASN A 304 22.72 0.05 -2.57
C ASN A 304 21.90 -1.17 -3.04
N ASP A 305 20.58 -1.03 -3.17
CA ASP A 305 19.70 -2.12 -3.58
C ASP A 305 19.58 -2.24 -5.11
N ILE A 306 20.02 -1.21 -5.87
CA ILE A 306 19.83 -1.14 -7.33
C ILE A 306 20.64 -2.23 -8.05
N GLY A 307 21.91 -2.42 -7.68
CA GLY A 307 22.75 -3.47 -8.24
C GLY A 307 22.18 -4.88 -8.00
N PRO A 308 21.94 -5.28 -6.76
CA PRO A 308 21.31 -6.57 -6.45
C PRO A 308 19.93 -6.78 -7.13
N ALA A 309 19.11 -5.73 -7.23
CA ALA A 309 17.84 -5.81 -7.94
C ALA A 309 18.02 -6.07 -9.43
N LYS A 310 18.98 -5.41 -10.07
CA LYS A 310 19.35 -5.65 -11.48
C LYS A 310 19.76 -7.10 -11.73
N GLU A 311 20.61 -7.66 -10.88
CA GLU A 311 21.03 -9.07 -10.97
C GLU A 311 19.84 -10.03 -10.80
N ALA A 312 18.97 -9.75 -9.82
CA ALA A 312 17.78 -10.55 -9.58
C ALA A 312 16.78 -10.49 -10.75
N LEU A 313 16.65 -9.34 -11.42
CA LEU A 313 15.82 -9.17 -12.62
C LEU A 313 16.39 -9.95 -13.81
N ALA A 314 17.71 -9.85 -14.06
CA ALA A 314 18.38 -10.58 -15.14
C ALA A 314 18.20 -12.10 -14.97
N ALA A 315 18.33 -12.61 -13.75
CA ALA A 315 18.11 -14.03 -13.45
C ALA A 315 16.63 -14.47 -13.59
N ALA A 316 15.67 -13.53 -13.65
CA ALA A 316 14.27 -13.85 -13.90
C ALA A 316 13.97 -14.05 -15.41
N GLY A 317 14.72 -13.37 -16.28
CA GLY A 317 14.53 -13.44 -17.75
C GLY A 317 15.24 -14.62 -18.43
N SER A 318 16.16 -15.29 -17.76
CA SER A 318 17.00 -16.36 -18.32
C SER A 318 16.52 -17.79 -18.01
N ALA A 319 15.37 -17.98 -17.42
CA ALA A 319 14.75 -19.24 -17.06
C ALA A 319 13.30 -19.28 -17.59
#